data_89be32e7e9b3cdd6b883fd5260a7f7ef
#
_entry.id   89be32e7e9b3cdd6b883fd5260a7f7ef
#
_cell.length_a   1.000
_cell.length_b   1.000
_cell.length_c   1.000
_cell.angle_alpha   90.00
_cell.angle_beta   90.00
_cell.angle_gamma   90.00
#
_symmetry.space_group_name_H-M   'P 1'
#
loop_
_entity.id
_entity.type
_entity.pdbx_description
1 polymer ?
#
loop_
_entity_poly.entity_id
_entity_poly.type
_entity_poly.pdbx_seq_one_letter_code
_entity_poly.pdbx_strand_id
1 'polypeptide(L)'
;MASRSARPAACGRFGLNRRLAPKVAVVIDSGSALHLDALSADVRLRAVSGPGRTGLHIAMGGKAENAVPIGVVALDGAAAAVIRLLQELATHGAAARARNVIRLVGATPFRASIADCLINGADARDSAGIAAIPPRRPRAEPIGFHALRIGRLALGVGLPFGKVDGDRLARLLEMTKKVGAGGLRIAPDRALLITGLGSDDADRLAAEAAALGFITRADDPRRAISACPGAPFCACTAVPMRTLAPDIADAAAALLDGSLTMHLSGCAKGCAHSGPTALTVVGSEGHCGIILDGAAHDRPAVTLAPEALGPRLGRLAQTCNRERLPGEGAAAVLARLGHERIAAILSGEPA
;
A
#
# COMPACT_ATOMS: atom_id res chain seq x y z
N MET A 1 -11.39 -7.14 -22.10
CA MET A 1 -11.50 -8.50 -21.55
C MET A 1 -10.42 -8.64 -20.50
N ALA A 2 -10.80 -8.64 -19.22
CA ALA A 2 -9.87 -8.79 -18.12
C ALA A 2 -9.46 -10.24 -18.01
N SER A 3 -8.18 -10.54 -18.17
CA SER A 3 -7.59 -11.84 -17.92
C SER A 3 -7.82 -12.22 -16.45
N ARG A 4 -8.81 -13.04 -16.19
CA ARG A 4 -9.01 -13.68 -14.89
C ARG A 4 -7.81 -14.58 -14.58
N SER A 5 -7.09 -14.21 -13.54
CA SER A 5 -6.30 -15.08 -12.65
C SER A 5 -5.96 -16.51 -13.16
N ALA A 6 -4.96 -16.63 -14.00
CA ALA A 6 -4.28 -17.91 -14.26
C ALA A 6 -3.46 -18.41 -13.03
N ARG A 7 -3.36 -17.59 -11.98
CA ARG A 7 -2.53 -17.83 -10.79
C ARG A 7 -2.88 -19.05 -9.95
N PRO A 8 -4.14 -19.29 -9.52
CA PRO A 8 -4.43 -20.45 -8.66
C PRO A 8 -4.21 -21.79 -9.37
N ALA A 9 -4.54 -21.86 -10.65
CA ALA A 9 -4.42 -23.09 -11.42
C ALA A 9 -2.95 -23.48 -11.71
N ALA A 10 -2.08 -22.52 -12.03
CA ALA A 10 -0.67 -22.79 -12.30
C ALA A 10 0.08 -23.20 -11.01
N CYS A 11 -0.09 -22.47 -9.91
CA CYS A 11 0.51 -22.84 -8.62
C CYS A 11 -0.04 -24.18 -8.09
N GLY A 12 -1.34 -24.42 -8.25
CA GLY A 12 -1.97 -25.69 -7.85
C GLY A 12 -1.47 -26.89 -8.67
N ARG A 13 -1.31 -26.74 -9.98
CA ARG A 13 -0.82 -27.79 -10.88
C ARG A 13 0.57 -28.29 -10.50
N PHE A 14 1.45 -27.42 -10.02
CA PHE A 14 2.80 -27.77 -9.61
C PHE A 14 2.96 -28.02 -8.11
N GLY A 15 1.89 -27.95 -7.33
CA GLY A 15 1.93 -28.08 -5.87
C GLY A 15 2.74 -27.00 -5.15
N LEU A 16 3.04 -25.90 -5.82
CA LEU A 16 3.90 -24.83 -5.30
C LEU A 16 3.34 -24.14 -4.07
N ASN A 17 2.01 -24.04 -3.94
CA ASN A 17 1.35 -23.42 -2.80
C ASN A 17 1.66 -24.08 -1.44
N ARG A 18 2.00 -25.39 -1.45
CA ARG A 18 2.41 -26.12 -0.23
C ARG A 18 3.92 -26.00 0.06
N ARG A 19 4.71 -25.62 -0.94
CA ARG A 19 6.18 -25.54 -0.88
C ARG A 19 6.69 -24.11 -0.69
N LEU A 20 5.81 -23.12 -0.80
CA LEU A 20 6.14 -21.70 -0.68
C LEU A 20 5.61 -21.12 0.64
N ALA A 21 6.32 -20.13 1.17
CA ALA A 21 5.87 -19.41 2.34
C ALA A 21 4.47 -18.77 2.12
N PRO A 22 3.60 -18.76 3.15
CA PRO A 22 2.19 -18.33 3.01
C PRO A 22 2.00 -16.92 2.41
N LYS A 23 2.98 -16.04 2.58
CA LYS A 23 2.93 -14.64 2.13
C LYS A 23 3.87 -14.35 0.96
N VAL A 24 4.27 -15.35 0.17
CA VAL A 24 5.02 -15.10 -1.06
C VAL A 24 4.21 -14.20 -1.99
N ALA A 25 4.83 -13.12 -2.43
CA ALA A 25 4.18 -12.08 -3.23
C ALA A 25 4.85 -11.94 -4.59
N VAL A 26 4.03 -11.82 -5.63
CA VAL A 26 4.46 -11.44 -6.97
C VAL A 26 3.79 -10.12 -7.33
N VAL A 27 4.58 -9.12 -7.66
CA VAL A 27 4.11 -7.81 -8.14
C VAL A 27 4.26 -7.76 -9.64
N ILE A 28 3.20 -7.36 -10.34
CA ILE A 28 3.19 -7.11 -11.78
C ILE A 28 2.82 -5.65 -12.00
N ASP A 29 3.74 -4.89 -12.57
CA ASP A 29 3.63 -3.45 -12.81
C ASP A 29 3.65 -3.19 -14.30
N SER A 30 2.58 -2.57 -14.80
CA SER A 30 2.42 -2.23 -16.22
C SER A 30 3.33 -1.09 -16.71
N GLY A 31 4.13 -0.47 -15.82
CA GLY A 31 4.94 0.70 -16.15
C GLY A 31 4.18 2.03 -16.11
N SER A 32 2.91 2.03 -15.70
CA SER A 32 2.07 3.23 -15.60
C SER A 32 2.45 4.16 -14.44
N ALA A 33 1.84 5.36 -14.41
CA ALA A 33 2.09 6.35 -13.35
C ALA A 33 1.68 5.86 -11.96
N LEU A 34 0.55 5.15 -11.84
CA LEU A 34 0.13 4.51 -10.59
C LEU A 34 0.83 3.16 -10.45
N HIS A 35 2.03 3.19 -9.93
CA HIS A 35 2.94 2.05 -9.86
C HIS A 35 3.05 1.42 -8.46
N LEU A 36 3.62 0.20 -8.41
CA LEU A 36 3.76 -0.60 -7.21
C LEU A 36 5.21 -0.65 -6.68
N ASP A 37 6.02 0.40 -6.94
CA ASP A 37 7.44 0.42 -6.59
C ASP A 37 7.69 0.32 -5.08
N ALA A 38 6.80 0.88 -4.26
CA ALA A 38 6.90 0.85 -2.80
C ALA A 38 6.56 -0.50 -2.17
N LEU A 39 5.88 -1.41 -2.89
CA LEU A 39 5.53 -2.72 -2.35
C LEU A 39 6.74 -3.66 -2.38
N SER A 40 7.02 -4.31 -1.25
CA SER A 40 7.99 -5.40 -1.20
C SER A 40 7.40 -6.67 -1.78
N ALA A 41 8.16 -7.37 -2.63
CA ALA A 41 7.74 -8.63 -3.24
C ALA A 41 8.88 -9.63 -3.31
N ASP A 42 8.51 -10.92 -3.42
CA ASP A 42 9.50 -11.96 -3.68
C ASP A 42 9.91 -11.98 -5.17
N VAL A 43 8.94 -11.75 -6.06
CA VAL A 43 9.19 -11.57 -7.50
C VAL A 43 8.50 -10.31 -7.97
N ARG A 44 9.21 -9.49 -8.73
CA ARG A 44 8.69 -8.24 -9.34
C ARG A 44 8.85 -8.30 -10.83
N LEU A 45 7.77 -7.96 -11.54
CA LEU A 45 7.81 -7.73 -12.98
C LEU A 45 7.43 -6.29 -13.24
N ARG A 46 8.20 -5.60 -14.07
CA ARG A 46 7.90 -4.24 -14.52
C ARG A 46 7.99 -4.18 -16.03
N ALA A 47 6.94 -3.68 -16.67
CA ALA A 47 6.97 -3.44 -18.11
C ALA A 47 8.05 -2.40 -18.43
N VAL A 48 8.89 -2.73 -19.40
CA VAL A 48 9.94 -1.89 -19.95
C VAL A 48 9.80 -1.85 -21.46
N SER A 49 9.94 -0.68 -22.04
CA SER A 49 9.85 -0.48 -23.50
C SER A 49 11.23 -0.08 -24.02
N GLY A 50 11.63 -0.72 -25.10
CA GLY A 50 12.78 -0.35 -25.91
C GLY A 50 12.36 -0.16 -27.36
N PRO A 51 13.28 0.20 -28.28
CA PRO A 51 12.98 0.39 -29.69
C PRO A 51 12.33 -0.86 -30.28
N GLY A 52 11.03 -0.77 -30.63
CA GLY A 52 10.27 -1.84 -31.29
C GLY A 52 9.89 -3.07 -30.43
N ARG A 53 10.18 -3.07 -29.11
CA ARG A 53 9.89 -4.21 -28.24
C ARG A 53 9.41 -3.76 -26.85
N THR A 54 8.47 -4.51 -26.29
CA THR A 54 8.07 -4.42 -24.87
C THR A 54 8.45 -5.71 -24.17
N GLY A 55 9.17 -5.61 -23.07
CA GLY A 55 9.54 -6.73 -22.23
C GLY A 55 9.10 -6.51 -20.78
N LEU A 56 9.34 -7.50 -19.94
CA LEU A 56 9.13 -7.41 -18.51
C LEU A 56 10.48 -7.58 -17.79
N HIS A 57 10.96 -6.52 -17.18
CA HIS A 57 12.09 -6.58 -16.26
C HIS A 57 11.68 -7.36 -15.02
N ILE A 58 12.45 -8.38 -14.67
CA ILE A 58 12.25 -9.21 -13.47
C ILE A 58 13.32 -8.88 -12.44
N ALA A 59 12.87 -8.68 -11.20
CA ALA A 59 13.74 -8.55 -10.03
C ALA A 59 13.16 -9.32 -8.85
N MET A 60 13.99 -9.67 -7.88
CA MET A 60 13.59 -10.48 -6.73
C MET A 60 13.99 -9.86 -5.39
N GLY A 61 13.18 -10.10 -4.37
CA GLY A 61 13.54 -9.94 -2.96
C GLY A 61 13.54 -8.51 -2.44
N GLY A 62 12.56 -7.67 -2.81
CA GLY A 62 12.50 -6.32 -2.25
C GLY A 62 11.47 -5.40 -2.88
N LYS A 63 11.62 -4.10 -2.59
CA LYS A 63 10.96 -3.00 -3.27
C LYS A 63 11.67 -2.73 -4.61
N ALA A 64 11.08 -1.88 -5.47
CA ALA A 64 11.71 -1.55 -6.77
C ALA A 64 13.13 -0.97 -6.63
N GLU A 65 13.42 -0.27 -5.54
CA GLU A 65 14.70 0.39 -5.29
C GLU A 65 15.83 -0.55 -4.83
N ASN A 66 15.49 -1.74 -4.30
CA ASN A 66 16.47 -2.64 -3.67
C ASN A 66 16.27 -4.12 -4.02
N ALA A 67 15.35 -4.46 -4.90
CA ALA A 67 15.21 -5.81 -5.44
C ALA A 67 16.39 -6.12 -6.38
N VAL A 68 16.86 -7.36 -6.34
CA VAL A 68 18.00 -7.81 -7.14
C VAL A 68 17.53 -8.14 -8.58
N PRO A 69 18.09 -7.47 -9.60
CA PRO A 69 17.72 -7.73 -10.99
C PRO A 69 18.07 -9.15 -11.43
N ILE A 70 17.14 -9.82 -12.12
CA ILE A 70 17.32 -11.14 -12.69
C ILE A 70 17.52 -11.05 -14.21
N GLY A 71 16.70 -10.26 -14.90
CA GLY A 71 16.80 -10.04 -16.34
C GLY A 71 15.50 -9.53 -16.95
N VAL A 72 15.40 -9.59 -18.26
CA VAL A 72 14.20 -9.21 -19.01
C VAL A 72 13.66 -10.42 -19.76
N VAL A 73 12.34 -10.59 -19.74
CA VAL A 73 11.65 -11.65 -20.46
C VAL A 73 10.59 -11.06 -21.39
N ALA A 74 10.22 -11.79 -22.42
CA ALA A 74 9.09 -11.46 -23.28
C ALA A 74 7.77 -11.65 -22.53
N LEU A 75 6.72 -10.94 -22.98
CA LEU A 75 5.39 -10.99 -22.32
C LEU A 75 4.81 -12.41 -22.29
N ASP A 76 4.96 -13.16 -23.34
CA ASP A 76 4.48 -14.55 -23.48
C ASP A 76 5.25 -15.53 -22.58
N GLY A 77 6.55 -15.32 -22.37
CA GLY A 77 7.40 -16.12 -21.48
C GLY A 77 7.29 -15.79 -19.99
N ALA A 78 6.66 -14.68 -19.64
CA ALA A 78 6.68 -14.14 -18.26
C ALA A 78 6.07 -15.07 -17.21
N ALA A 79 4.96 -15.73 -17.54
CA ALA A 79 4.30 -16.66 -16.61
C ALA A 79 5.20 -17.88 -16.32
N ALA A 80 5.84 -18.43 -17.33
CA ALA A 80 6.78 -19.56 -17.19
C ALA A 80 8.00 -19.16 -16.34
N ALA A 81 8.57 -17.98 -16.60
CA ALA A 81 9.69 -17.45 -15.83
C ALA A 81 9.33 -17.28 -14.34
N VAL A 82 8.17 -16.67 -14.02
CA VAL A 82 7.70 -16.52 -12.62
C VAL A 82 7.54 -17.87 -11.95
N ILE A 83 6.94 -18.85 -12.62
CA ILE A 83 6.74 -20.20 -12.05
C ILE A 83 8.09 -20.85 -11.72
N ARG A 84 9.06 -20.77 -12.62
CA ARG A 84 10.41 -21.34 -12.42
C ARG A 84 11.16 -20.64 -11.28
N LEU A 85 11.08 -19.32 -11.19
CA LEU A 85 11.66 -18.57 -10.07
C LEU A 85 11.03 -18.95 -8.72
N LEU A 86 9.72 -19.20 -8.69
CA LEU A 86 9.04 -19.67 -7.50
C LEU A 86 9.39 -21.14 -7.19
N GLN A 87 9.60 -21.99 -8.20
CA GLN A 87 10.09 -23.35 -8.02
C GLN A 87 11.49 -23.35 -7.44
N GLU A 88 12.40 -22.53 -7.98
CA GLU A 88 13.74 -22.35 -7.43
C GLU A 88 13.70 -21.85 -5.99
N LEU A 89 12.88 -20.83 -5.69
CA LEU A 89 12.70 -20.35 -4.31
C LEU A 89 12.23 -21.46 -3.37
N ALA A 90 11.33 -22.33 -3.82
CA ALA A 90 10.79 -23.44 -3.05
C ALA A 90 11.83 -24.52 -2.70
N THR A 91 12.95 -24.60 -3.42
CA THR A 91 14.06 -25.54 -3.08
C THR A 91 14.75 -25.17 -1.78
N HIS A 92 14.65 -23.90 -1.36
CA HIS A 92 15.24 -23.36 -0.13
C HIS A 92 14.32 -23.50 1.10
N GLY A 93 13.22 -24.22 0.99
CA GLY A 93 12.31 -24.55 2.09
C GLY A 93 11.00 -23.76 2.11
N ALA A 94 9.99 -24.32 2.78
CA ALA A 94 8.62 -23.78 2.80
C ALA A 94 8.46 -22.43 3.50
N ALA A 95 9.45 -21.96 4.25
CA ALA A 95 9.47 -20.64 4.87
C ALA A 95 10.34 -19.62 4.11
N ALA A 96 10.92 -20.04 2.97
CA ALA A 96 11.86 -19.21 2.22
C ALA A 96 11.22 -17.93 1.67
N ARG A 97 11.92 -16.80 1.86
CA ARG A 97 11.57 -15.50 1.28
C ARG A 97 12.70 -15.05 0.37
N ALA A 98 12.37 -14.61 -0.82
CA ALA A 98 13.35 -14.27 -1.84
C ALA A 98 14.42 -13.28 -1.35
N ARG A 99 14.06 -12.28 -0.52
CA ARG A 99 15.03 -11.34 0.07
C ARG A 99 16.14 -12.05 0.85
N ASN A 100 15.77 -13.06 1.64
CA ASN A 100 16.73 -13.76 2.48
C ASN A 100 17.57 -14.73 1.65
N VAL A 101 16.91 -15.50 0.78
CA VAL A 101 17.58 -16.49 -0.08
C VAL A 101 18.57 -15.81 -1.02
N ILE A 102 18.16 -14.77 -1.75
CA ILE A 102 19.04 -14.11 -2.73
C ILE A 102 20.25 -13.41 -2.07
N ARG A 103 20.12 -13.02 -0.79
CA ARG A 103 21.24 -12.50 -0.01
C ARG A 103 22.27 -13.58 0.32
N LEU A 104 21.83 -14.85 0.46
CA LEU A 104 22.69 -15.99 0.81
C LEU A 104 23.35 -16.61 -0.43
N VAL A 105 22.58 -16.83 -1.49
CA VAL A 105 23.05 -17.60 -2.66
C VAL A 105 23.26 -16.74 -3.92
N GLY A 106 22.95 -15.47 -3.87
CA GLY A 106 23.05 -14.56 -5.02
C GLY A 106 21.92 -14.75 -6.04
N ALA A 107 22.03 -14.03 -7.17
CA ALA A 107 21.07 -14.08 -8.26
C ALA A 107 21.31 -15.25 -9.26
N THR A 108 22.49 -15.85 -9.24
CA THR A 108 22.93 -16.83 -10.25
C THR A 108 21.99 -18.04 -10.39
N PRO A 109 21.57 -18.75 -9.31
CA PRO A 109 20.65 -19.88 -9.42
C PRO A 109 19.31 -19.48 -10.05
N PHE A 110 18.76 -18.35 -9.64
CA PHE A 110 17.49 -17.82 -10.15
C PHE A 110 17.59 -17.44 -11.64
N ARG A 111 18.69 -16.80 -12.05
CA ARG A 111 18.93 -16.48 -13.47
C ARG A 111 19.08 -17.74 -14.31
N ALA A 112 19.79 -18.76 -13.82
CA ALA A 112 19.94 -20.03 -14.47
C ALA A 112 18.59 -20.76 -14.66
N SER A 113 17.69 -20.70 -13.67
CA SER A 113 16.39 -21.36 -13.74
C SER A 113 15.46 -20.81 -14.83
N ILE A 114 15.72 -19.60 -15.33
CA ILE A 114 14.94 -18.96 -16.40
C ILE A 114 15.76 -18.58 -17.63
N ALA A 115 16.94 -19.17 -17.81
CA ALA A 115 17.90 -18.78 -18.85
C ALA A 115 17.28 -18.76 -20.26
N ASP A 116 16.44 -19.74 -20.57
CA ASP A 116 15.72 -19.87 -21.85
C ASP A 116 14.52 -18.90 -22.01
N CYS A 117 14.05 -18.29 -20.90
CA CYS A 117 13.02 -17.27 -20.94
C CYS A 117 13.61 -15.85 -21.11
N LEU A 118 14.91 -15.68 -20.84
CA LEU A 118 15.55 -14.38 -20.92
C LEU A 118 15.66 -13.93 -22.39
N ILE A 119 15.40 -12.66 -22.63
CA ILE A 119 15.68 -12.04 -23.92
C ILE A 119 17.21 -11.98 -24.06
N ASN A 120 17.78 -13.01 -24.70
CA ASN A 120 19.18 -13.07 -25.11
C ASN A 120 19.24 -12.43 -26.50
N GLY A 121 19.83 -11.29 -26.68
CA GLY A 121 19.95 -10.72 -28.01
C GLY A 121 21.38 -10.36 -28.37
N ALA A 122 21.67 -10.36 -29.67
CA ALA A 122 22.70 -9.55 -30.27
C ALA A 122 22.61 -8.06 -29.80
N ASP A 123 21.50 -7.69 -29.23
CA ASP A 123 21.19 -6.51 -28.43
C ASP A 123 21.76 -6.55 -26.99
N ALA A 124 22.54 -7.56 -26.63
CA ALA A 124 23.25 -7.63 -25.34
C ALA A 124 24.27 -6.50 -25.14
N ARG A 125 24.61 -5.75 -26.19
CA ARG A 125 25.37 -4.50 -26.06
C ARG A 125 24.51 -3.34 -25.52
N ASP A 126 23.20 -3.39 -25.78
CA ASP A 126 22.19 -2.54 -25.10
C ASP A 126 21.75 -3.11 -23.76
N SER A 127 22.09 -4.36 -23.45
CA SER A 127 21.75 -5.03 -22.19
C SER A 127 22.49 -4.47 -20.97
N ALA A 128 23.52 -3.67 -21.15
CA ALA A 128 24.07 -2.87 -20.07
C ALA A 128 23.02 -1.89 -19.48
N GLY A 129 22.02 -1.48 -20.28
CA GLY A 129 20.88 -0.70 -19.83
C GLY A 129 19.71 -1.54 -19.27
N ILE A 130 19.63 -2.82 -19.62
CA ILE A 130 18.52 -3.73 -19.23
C ILE A 130 18.80 -4.43 -17.89
N ALA A 131 20.05 -4.64 -17.54
CA ALA A 131 20.45 -5.17 -16.23
C ALA A 131 20.42 -4.13 -15.11
N ALA A 132 20.33 -2.85 -15.45
CA ALA A 132 20.22 -1.78 -14.46
C ALA A 132 18.85 -1.83 -13.79
N ILE A 133 18.81 -1.51 -12.49
CA ILE A 133 17.55 -1.27 -11.78
C ILE A 133 16.81 -0.16 -12.52
N PRO A 134 15.57 -0.38 -12.99
CA PRO A 134 14.84 0.63 -13.71
C PRO A 134 14.75 1.92 -12.86
N PRO A 135 14.86 3.12 -13.47
CA PRO A 135 14.91 4.37 -12.74
C PRO A 135 13.71 4.52 -11.79
N ARG A 136 13.95 5.10 -10.62
CA ARG A 136 12.90 5.39 -9.65
C ARG A 136 11.88 6.33 -10.26
N ARG A 137 10.61 5.99 -10.12
CA ARG A 137 9.50 6.81 -10.58
C ARG A 137 8.96 7.65 -9.43
N PRO A 138 8.56 8.91 -9.65
CA PRO A 138 7.84 9.67 -8.66
C PRO A 138 6.49 8.99 -8.38
N ARG A 139 6.10 8.95 -7.10
CA ARG A 139 4.80 8.40 -6.72
C ARG A 139 3.70 9.32 -7.24
N ALA A 140 2.81 8.78 -8.05
CA ALA A 140 1.65 9.51 -8.51
C ALA A 140 0.52 9.42 -7.47
N GLU A 141 -0.23 10.50 -7.31
CA GLU A 141 -1.41 10.56 -6.47
C GLU A 141 -2.55 9.76 -7.10
N PRO A 142 -3.11 8.74 -6.42
CA PRO A 142 -4.20 7.95 -7.00
C PRO A 142 -5.58 8.60 -6.85
N ILE A 143 -5.76 9.58 -5.97
CA ILE A 143 -7.04 10.24 -5.71
C ILE A 143 -7.19 11.47 -6.59
N GLY A 144 -8.40 11.70 -7.08
CA GLY A 144 -8.71 12.81 -7.98
C GLY A 144 -8.75 12.42 -9.45
N PHE A 145 -8.67 13.41 -10.32
CA PHE A 145 -8.80 13.21 -11.76
C PHE A 145 -7.47 12.90 -12.44
N HIS A 146 -7.52 11.95 -13.37
CA HIS A 146 -6.38 11.55 -14.19
C HIS A 146 -6.76 11.65 -15.66
N ALA A 147 -5.97 12.38 -16.44
CA ALA A 147 -6.12 12.39 -17.89
C ALA A 147 -5.76 11.02 -18.49
N LEU A 148 -6.64 10.48 -19.30
CA LEU A 148 -6.41 9.28 -20.08
C LEU A 148 -6.21 9.66 -21.56
N ARG A 149 -5.76 8.68 -22.36
CA ARG A 149 -5.68 8.84 -23.80
C ARG A 149 -7.07 9.13 -24.38
N ILE A 150 -7.12 9.83 -25.53
CA ILE A 150 -8.36 10.10 -26.32
C ILE A 150 -9.36 10.97 -25.54
N GLY A 151 -8.89 11.98 -24.78
CA GLY A 151 -9.77 12.96 -24.12
C GLY A 151 -10.70 12.38 -23.04
N ARG A 152 -10.43 11.17 -22.56
CA ARG A 152 -11.19 10.56 -21.44
C ARG A 152 -10.50 10.83 -20.12
N LEU A 153 -11.25 10.74 -19.03
CA LEU A 153 -10.77 10.89 -17.66
C LEU A 153 -10.88 9.59 -16.87
N ALA A 154 -10.09 9.48 -15.83
CA ALA A 154 -10.36 8.58 -14.74
C ALA A 154 -10.51 9.37 -13.44
N LEU A 155 -11.39 8.90 -12.56
CA LEU A 155 -11.57 9.39 -11.21
C LEU A 155 -11.03 8.36 -10.22
N GLY A 156 -10.03 8.75 -9.45
CA GLY A 156 -9.53 7.99 -8.32
C GLY A 156 -10.30 8.32 -7.05
N VAL A 157 -10.84 7.29 -6.38
CA VAL A 157 -11.54 7.42 -5.10
C VAL A 157 -10.87 6.54 -4.06
N GLY A 158 -10.61 7.07 -2.87
CA GLY A 158 -10.00 6.35 -1.77
C GLY A 158 -11.05 5.64 -0.90
N LEU A 159 -10.62 4.52 -0.33
CA LEU A 159 -11.40 3.76 0.64
C LEU A 159 -11.02 4.20 2.05
N PRO A 160 -11.90 4.87 2.81
CA PRO A 160 -11.62 5.26 4.19
C PRO A 160 -11.15 4.05 5.00
N PHE A 161 -9.98 4.18 5.63
CA PHE A 161 -9.36 3.13 6.44
C PHE A 161 -9.17 1.78 5.71
N GLY A 162 -9.18 1.80 4.36
CA GLY A 162 -9.01 0.62 3.51
C GLY A 162 -10.22 -0.32 3.47
N LYS A 163 -11.43 0.17 3.79
CA LYS A 163 -12.67 -0.62 3.77
C LYS A 163 -13.77 0.07 2.97
N VAL A 164 -14.56 -0.75 2.30
CA VAL A 164 -15.86 -0.37 1.75
C VAL A 164 -16.83 -1.53 2.04
N ASP A 165 -18.06 -1.22 2.41
CA ASP A 165 -19.13 -2.21 2.49
C ASP A 165 -19.70 -2.51 1.09
N GLY A 166 -20.38 -3.67 0.98
CA GLY A 166 -20.91 -4.14 -0.29
C GLY A 166 -21.94 -3.20 -0.91
N ASP A 167 -22.79 -2.59 -0.09
CA ASP A 167 -23.87 -1.71 -0.57
C ASP A 167 -23.29 -0.40 -1.13
N ARG A 168 -22.33 0.21 -0.45
CA ARG A 168 -21.62 1.39 -0.97
C ARG A 168 -20.89 1.10 -2.27
N LEU A 169 -20.22 -0.06 -2.35
CA LEU A 169 -19.54 -0.46 -3.59
C LEU A 169 -20.54 -0.70 -4.72
N ALA A 170 -21.68 -1.35 -4.43
CA ALA A 170 -22.72 -1.57 -5.41
C ALA A 170 -23.29 -0.25 -5.94
N ARG A 171 -23.60 0.71 -5.06
CA ARG A 171 -24.05 2.04 -5.45
C ARG A 171 -23.02 2.77 -6.33
N LEU A 172 -21.73 2.74 -5.96
CA LEU A 172 -20.67 3.32 -6.77
C LEU A 172 -20.63 2.69 -8.17
N LEU A 173 -20.78 1.36 -8.26
CA LEU A 173 -20.81 0.64 -9.54
C LEU A 173 -22.02 1.01 -10.38
N GLU A 174 -23.20 1.17 -9.79
CA GLU A 174 -24.41 1.62 -10.48
C GLU A 174 -24.24 3.03 -11.07
N MET A 175 -23.69 3.96 -10.27
CA MET A 175 -23.39 5.31 -10.73
C MET A 175 -22.36 5.29 -11.87
N THR A 176 -21.32 4.50 -11.74
CA THR A 176 -20.29 4.29 -12.78
C THR A 176 -20.90 3.79 -14.09
N LYS A 177 -21.87 2.86 -14.03
CA LYS A 177 -22.60 2.35 -15.20
C LYS A 177 -23.49 3.43 -15.84
N LYS A 178 -24.19 4.22 -15.03
CA LYS A 178 -25.10 5.29 -15.53
C LYS A 178 -24.37 6.34 -16.36
N VAL A 179 -23.12 6.65 -16.01
CA VAL A 179 -22.28 7.62 -16.78
C VAL A 179 -21.50 6.95 -17.91
N GLY A 180 -21.76 5.69 -18.24
CA GLY A 180 -21.10 4.99 -19.34
C GLY A 180 -19.58 4.84 -19.15
N ALA A 181 -19.10 4.78 -17.92
CA ALA A 181 -17.68 4.61 -17.64
C ALA A 181 -17.16 3.25 -18.10
N GLY A 182 -15.88 3.19 -18.50
CA GLY A 182 -15.25 1.99 -19.05
C GLY A 182 -14.94 0.89 -18.05
N GLY A 183 -14.99 1.17 -16.74
CA GLY A 183 -14.81 0.18 -15.68
C GLY A 183 -14.20 0.71 -14.40
N LEU A 184 -14.14 -0.18 -13.40
CA LEU A 184 -13.52 0.04 -12.11
C LEU A 184 -12.24 -0.78 -11.99
N ARG A 185 -11.16 -0.17 -11.51
CA ARG A 185 -9.86 -0.82 -11.28
C ARG A 185 -9.38 -0.57 -9.86
N ILE A 186 -8.68 -1.55 -9.29
CA ILE A 186 -7.97 -1.36 -8.03
C ILE A 186 -6.70 -0.54 -8.31
N ALA A 187 -6.46 0.47 -7.48
CA ALA A 187 -5.28 1.32 -7.53
C ALA A 187 -4.45 1.20 -6.23
N PRO A 188 -3.20 1.65 -6.23
CA PRO A 188 -2.40 1.74 -5.01
C PRO A 188 -3.07 2.60 -3.94
N ASP A 189 -2.57 2.52 -2.70
CA ASP A 189 -2.98 3.37 -1.57
C ASP A 189 -4.45 3.25 -1.18
N ARG A 190 -4.99 2.03 -1.28
CA ARG A 190 -6.39 1.75 -0.89
C ARG A 190 -7.39 2.55 -1.73
N ALA A 191 -7.14 2.69 -3.01
CA ALA A 191 -7.96 3.44 -3.94
C ALA A 191 -8.61 2.55 -5.01
N LEU A 192 -9.70 3.06 -5.58
CA LEU A 192 -10.34 2.54 -6.77
C LEU A 192 -10.26 3.61 -7.85
N LEU A 193 -10.07 3.18 -9.10
CA LEU A 193 -9.98 4.05 -10.26
C LEU A 193 -11.16 3.76 -11.19
N ILE A 194 -12.03 4.72 -11.38
CA ILE A 194 -13.15 4.69 -12.32
C ILE A 194 -12.62 5.26 -13.64
N THR A 195 -12.59 4.45 -14.69
CA THR A 195 -11.93 4.81 -15.97
C THR A 195 -12.92 5.11 -17.08
N GLY A 196 -12.53 5.91 -18.06
CA GLY A 196 -13.31 6.15 -19.28
C GLY A 196 -14.47 7.14 -19.10
N LEU A 197 -14.32 8.10 -18.18
CA LEU A 197 -15.30 9.16 -17.94
C LEU A 197 -15.23 10.25 -19.02
N GLY A 198 -16.38 10.85 -19.35
CA GLY A 198 -16.47 12.14 -19.98
C GLY A 198 -16.23 13.28 -18.99
N SER A 199 -15.85 14.46 -19.47
CA SER A 199 -15.63 15.64 -18.62
C SER A 199 -16.86 16.01 -17.80
N ASP A 200 -18.02 16.04 -18.43
CA ASP A 200 -19.27 16.54 -17.85
C ASP A 200 -19.81 15.65 -16.71
N ASP A 201 -19.49 14.36 -16.76
CA ASP A 201 -19.90 13.38 -15.75
C ASP A 201 -18.91 13.26 -14.59
N ALA A 202 -17.67 13.69 -14.79
CA ALA A 202 -16.58 13.44 -13.86
C ALA A 202 -16.81 14.17 -12.52
N ASP A 203 -17.13 15.45 -12.53
CA ASP A 203 -17.37 16.26 -11.32
C ASP A 203 -18.60 15.79 -10.55
N ARG A 204 -19.69 15.49 -11.28
CA ARG A 204 -20.90 14.94 -10.66
C ARG A 204 -20.62 13.60 -9.98
N LEU A 205 -19.93 12.70 -10.65
CA LEU A 205 -19.57 11.40 -10.07
C LEU A 205 -18.65 11.55 -8.85
N ALA A 206 -17.73 12.51 -8.87
CA ALA A 206 -16.88 12.79 -7.71
C ALA A 206 -17.69 13.28 -6.51
N ALA A 207 -18.64 14.19 -6.72
CA ALA A 207 -19.53 14.69 -5.66
C ALA A 207 -20.43 13.57 -5.09
N GLU A 208 -21.01 12.74 -5.96
CA GLU A 208 -21.83 11.60 -5.55
C GLU A 208 -21.00 10.53 -4.79
N ALA A 209 -19.77 10.24 -5.24
CA ALA A 209 -18.87 9.35 -4.53
C ALA A 209 -18.49 9.89 -3.15
N ALA A 210 -18.24 11.21 -3.03
CA ALA A 210 -18.00 11.86 -1.74
C ALA A 210 -19.21 11.74 -0.81
N ALA A 211 -20.43 11.92 -1.32
CA ALA A 211 -21.68 11.75 -0.53
C ALA A 211 -21.86 10.29 -0.07
N LEU A 212 -21.35 9.32 -0.78
CA LEU A 212 -21.28 7.92 -0.35
C LEU A 212 -20.15 7.66 0.67
N GLY A 213 -19.36 8.68 1.03
CA GLY A 213 -18.29 8.59 2.01
C GLY A 213 -16.94 8.13 1.45
N PHE A 214 -16.78 7.98 0.13
CA PHE A 214 -15.47 7.77 -0.48
C PHE A 214 -14.59 9.02 -0.34
N ILE A 215 -13.29 8.82 -0.36
CA ILE A 215 -12.31 9.91 -0.37
C ILE A 215 -12.11 10.35 -1.83
N THR A 216 -12.45 11.60 -2.13
CA THR A 216 -12.32 12.18 -3.49
C THR A 216 -11.28 13.29 -3.58
N ARG A 217 -10.66 13.65 -2.46
CA ARG A 217 -9.62 14.69 -2.35
C ARG A 217 -8.32 14.10 -1.83
N ALA A 218 -7.20 14.55 -2.38
CA ALA A 218 -5.87 14.08 -1.99
C ALA A 218 -5.47 14.50 -0.55
N ASP A 219 -6.02 15.61 -0.07
CA ASP A 219 -5.78 16.19 1.26
C ASP A 219 -6.74 15.69 2.36
N ASP A 220 -7.57 14.69 2.09
CA ASP A 220 -8.49 14.13 3.07
C ASP A 220 -7.72 13.50 4.25
N PRO A 221 -7.96 13.95 5.50
CA PRO A 221 -7.22 13.49 6.68
C PRO A 221 -7.34 11.99 6.94
N ARG A 222 -8.43 11.34 6.54
CA ARG A 222 -8.63 9.90 6.69
C ARG A 222 -7.59 9.06 5.96
N ARG A 223 -6.88 9.62 4.98
CA ARG A 223 -5.78 8.96 4.24
C ARG A 223 -4.54 8.76 5.09
N ALA A 224 -4.28 9.65 6.03
CA ALA A 224 -3.14 9.56 6.93
C ALA A 224 -3.28 8.43 7.96
N ILE A 225 -4.47 7.81 8.08
CA ILE A 225 -4.72 6.72 9.02
C ILE A 225 -4.64 5.35 8.31
N SER A 226 -3.82 4.47 8.84
CA SER A 226 -3.80 3.03 8.51
C SER A 226 -4.44 2.24 9.64
N ALA A 227 -5.63 1.68 9.44
CA ALA A 227 -6.33 0.92 10.47
C ALA A 227 -6.45 -0.56 10.14
N CYS A 228 -6.14 -1.44 11.08
CA CYS A 228 -6.44 -2.87 10.96
C CYS A 228 -7.95 -3.13 11.17
N PRO A 229 -8.48 -4.30 10.76
CA PRO A 229 -9.89 -4.61 10.99
C PRO A 229 -10.34 -4.46 12.44
N GLY A 230 -9.53 -4.91 13.41
CA GLY A 230 -9.93 -4.95 14.81
C GLY A 230 -11.04 -5.98 15.07
N ALA A 231 -11.61 -5.95 16.27
CA ALA A 231 -12.78 -6.73 16.61
C ALA A 231 -14.02 -6.21 15.83
N PRO A 232 -15.00 -7.05 15.51
CA PRO A 232 -15.04 -8.51 15.69
C PRO A 232 -14.37 -9.30 14.56
N PHE A 233 -13.77 -8.63 13.56
CA PHE A 233 -13.23 -9.25 12.34
C PHE A 233 -11.84 -9.89 12.54
N CYS A 234 -11.21 -9.67 13.69
CA CYS A 234 -9.90 -10.22 14.02
C CYS A 234 -9.91 -10.83 15.44
N ALA A 235 -9.65 -12.13 15.54
CA ALA A 235 -9.61 -12.84 16.81
C ALA A 235 -8.38 -12.48 17.69
N CYS A 236 -7.43 -11.71 17.17
CA CYS A 236 -6.21 -11.34 17.91
C CYS A 236 -6.38 -10.06 18.76
N THR A 237 -7.58 -9.50 18.84
CA THR A 237 -7.83 -8.26 19.59
C THR A 237 -9.30 -8.14 19.97
N ALA A 238 -9.54 -7.55 21.14
CA ALA A 238 -10.88 -7.11 21.56
C ALA A 238 -11.21 -5.69 21.10
N VAL A 239 -10.23 -4.90 20.66
CA VAL A 239 -10.42 -3.48 20.31
C VAL A 239 -10.89 -3.33 18.86
N PRO A 240 -12.02 -2.64 18.60
CA PRO A 240 -12.59 -2.47 17.26
C PRO A 240 -11.94 -1.30 16.52
N MET A 241 -10.64 -1.40 16.20
CA MET A 241 -9.82 -0.30 15.67
C MET A 241 -10.44 0.43 14.48
N ARG A 242 -11.03 -0.32 13.53
CA ARG A 242 -11.63 0.29 12.34
C ARG A 242 -12.93 1.01 12.65
N THR A 243 -13.64 0.61 13.69
CA THR A 243 -14.86 1.31 14.16
C THR A 243 -14.51 2.61 14.86
N LEU A 244 -13.39 2.65 15.59
CA LEU A 244 -12.88 3.86 16.26
C LEU A 244 -12.22 4.85 15.28
N ALA A 245 -11.79 4.39 14.12
CA ALA A 245 -11.00 5.19 13.19
C ALA A 245 -11.68 6.50 12.71
N PRO A 246 -13.00 6.54 12.41
CA PRO A 246 -13.69 7.78 12.05
C PRO A 246 -13.60 8.84 13.17
N ASP A 247 -13.97 8.50 14.40
CA ASP A 247 -13.97 9.41 15.54
C ASP A 247 -12.56 9.92 15.85
N ILE A 248 -11.56 9.05 15.71
CA ILE A 248 -10.15 9.43 15.85
C ILE A 248 -9.73 10.38 14.72
N ALA A 249 -10.15 10.14 13.48
CA ALA A 249 -9.82 11.00 12.35
C ALA A 249 -10.40 12.41 12.53
N ASP A 250 -11.64 12.50 13.00
CA ASP A 250 -12.32 13.77 13.25
C ASP A 250 -11.66 14.53 14.43
N ALA A 251 -11.41 13.84 15.54
CA ALA A 251 -10.78 14.44 16.72
C ALA A 251 -9.33 14.89 16.44
N ALA A 252 -8.58 14.12 15.67
CA ALA A 252 -7.16 14.36 15.36
C ALA A 252 -6.93 15.10 14.04
N ALA A 253 -7.94 15.67 13.41
CA ALA A 253 -7.85 16.23 12.05
C ALA A 253 -6.68 17.20 11.84
N ALA A 254 -6.36 18.05 12.81
CA ALA A 254 -5.23 18.99 12.73
C ALA A 254 -3.84 18.32 12.75
N LEU A 255 -3.74 17.04 13.15
CA LEU A 255 -2.52 16.24 13.04
C LEU A 255 -2.41 15.57 11.67
N LEU A 256 -3.53 15.35 10.98
CA LEU A 256 -3.63 14.53 9.78
C LEU A 256 -3.50 15.38 8.50
N ASP A 257 -2.54 16.31 8.48
CA ASP A 257 -2.27 17.26 7.39
C ASP A 257 -1.42 16.65 6.24
N GLY A 258 -1.19 15.34 6.27
CA GLY A 258 -0.38 14.61 5.29
C GLY A 258 1.12 14.56 5.60
N SER A 259 1.61 15.32 6.60
CA SER A 259 3.02 15.29 7.01
C SER A 259 3.38 14.07 7.85
N LEU A 260 2.39 13.40 8.46
CA LEU A 260 2.59 12.19 9.27
C LEU A 260 1.60 11.07 8.89
N THR A 261 1.89 9.88 9.38
CA THR A 261 0.99 8.72 9.31
C THR A 261 0.64 8.27 10.72
N MET A 262 -0.64 7.96 10.95
CA MET A 262 -1.12 7.33 12.17
C MET A 262 -1.48 5.86 11.88
N HIS A 263 -1.02 4.95 12.73
CA HIS A 263 -1.34 3.53 12.63
C HIS A 263 -2.25 3.10 13.77
N LEU A 264 -3.42 2.55 13.43
CA LEU A 264 -4.36 1.95 14.40
C LEU A 264 -4.28 0.43 14.30
N SER A 265 -3.59 -0.20 15.24
CA SER A 265 -3.38 -1.65 15.30
C SER A 265 -4.11 -2.27 16.48
N GLY A 266 -4.90 -3.32 16.25
CA GLY A 266 -5.58 -4.05 17.32
C GLY A 266 -4.64 -4.89 18.18
N CYS A 267 -3.41 -5.15 17.74
CA CYS A 267 -2.41 -5.92 18.48
C CYS A 267 -0.99 -5.64 17.95
N ALA A 268 0.02 -6.14 18.65
CA ALA A 268 1.44 -5.96 18.33
C ALA A 268 1.87 -6.50 16.95
N LYS A 269 1.01 -7.24 16.21
CA LYS A 269 1.34 -7.76 14.86
C LYS A 269 1.48 -6.67 13.80
N GLY A 270 0.89 -5.49 13.98
CA GLY A 270 1.03 -4.37 13.05
C GLY A 270 0.56 -4.65 11.62
N CYS A 271 -0.54 -5.40 11.44
CA CYS A 271 -0.94 -5.92 10.12
C CYS A 271 -1.29 -4.83 9.08
N ALA A 272 -1.78 -3.66 9.51
CA ALA A 272 -2.14 -2.58 8.60
C ALA A 272 -0.93 -1.73 8.18
N HIS A 273 0.08 -1.64 9.05
CA HIS A 273 1.36 -0.97 8.80
C HIS A 273 2.47 -1.65 9.59
N SER A 274 3.45 -2.22 8.91
CA SER A 274 4.49 -3.06 9.54
C SER A 274 5.72 -2.28 10.05
N GLY A 275 5.82 -1.01 9.70
CA GLY A 275 6.94 -0.13 10.10
C GLY A 275 6.55 0.87 11.17
N PRO A 276 7.50 1.70 11.64
CA PRO A 276 7.23 2.80 12.54
C PRO A 276 6.36 3.88 11.89
N THR A 277 5.53 4.54 12.70
CA THR A 277 4.79 5.74 12.33
C THR A 277 4.92 6.77 13.44
N ALA A 278 4.69 8.04 13.14
CA ALA A 278 4.75 9.11 14.15
C ALA A 278 3.84 8.84 15.36
N LEU A 279 2.65 8.28 15.09
CA LEU A 279 1.70 7.87 16.12
C LEU A 279 1.17 6.46 15.80
N THR A 280 1.47 5.48 16.65
CA THR A 280 0.89 4.13 16.58
C THR A 280 0.01 3.88 17.79
N VAL A 281 -1.26 3.58 17.56
CA VAL A 281 -2.19 3.08 18.60
C VAL A 281 -2.19 1.56 18.53
N VAL A 282 -1.92 0.89 19.65
CA VAL A 282 -1.92 -0.58 19.71
C VAL A 282 -2.88 -1.07 20.79
N GLY A 283 -3.80 -1.96 20.41
CA GLY A 283 -4.72 -2.60 21.34
C GLY A 283 -4.05 -3.74 22.12
N SER A 284 -4.31 -3.81 23.42
CA SER A 284 -3.87 -4.91 24.31
C SER A 284 -4.86 -5.03 25.47
N GLU A 285 -5.39 -6.24 25.71
CA GLU A 285 -6.21 -6.58 26.87
C GLU A 285 -7.34 -5.56 27.19
N GLY A 286 -8.02 -5.05 26.15
CA GLY A 286 -9.09 -4.06 26.31
C GLY A 286 -8.63 -2.61 26.47
N HIS A 287 -7.32 -2.34 26.45
CA HIS A 287 -6.73 -1.02 26.50
C HIS A 287 -6.04 -0.67 25.18
N CYS A 288 -5.66 0.57 25.02
CA CYS A 288 -4.93 1.09 23.87
C CYS A 288 -3.63 1.77 24.30
N GLY A 289 -2.50 1.24 23.89
CA GLY A 289 -1.21 1.91 24.02
C GLY A 289 -0.99 2.91 22.89
N ILE A 290 -0.41 4.06 23.18
CA ILE A 290 0.06 5.02 22.17
C ILE A 290 1.58 4.97 22.14
N ILE A 291 2.14 4.66 20.99
CA ILE A 291 3.57 4.60 20.71
C ILE A 291 3.93 5.79 19.84
N LEU A 292 5.00 6.48 20.20
CA LEU A 292 5.54 7.64 19.49
C LEU A 292 6.74 7.20 18.64
N ASP A 293 6.76 7.59 17.38
CA ASP A 293 7.81 7.27 16.38
C ASP A 293 8.18 5.78 16.35
N GLY A 294 7.17 4.89 16.48
CA GLY A 294 7.39 3.47 16.63
C GLY A 294 6.37 2.59 15.92
N ALA A 295 6.66 1.29 15.91
CA ALA A 295 5.83 0.23 15.34
C ALA A 295 4.94 -0.40 16.41
N ALA A 296 3.92 -1.17 16.01
CA ALA A 296 2.92 -1.75 16.92
C ALA A 296 3.46 -2.72 17.96
N HIS A 297 4.71 -3.18 17.85
CA HIS A 297 5.35 -4.07 18.81
C HIS A 297 6.30 -3.36 19.77
N ASP A 298 6.47 -2.04 19.62
CA ASP A 298 7.30 -1.24 20.50
C ASP A 298 6.55 -0.89 21.81
N ARG A 299 7.28 -0.36 22.79
CA ARG A 299 6.73 -0.02 24.10
C ARG A 299 5.86 1.25 23.99
N PRO A 300 4.60 1.23 24.47
CA PRO A 300 3.77 2.41 24.54
C PRO A 300 4.34 3.48 25.50
N ALA A 301 4.24 4.73 25.09
CA ALA A 301 4.50 5.89 25.95
C ALA A 301 3.34 6.14 26.92
N VAL A 302 2.11 5.87 26.49
CA VAL A 302 0.88 6.06 27.28
C VAL A 302 -0.07 4.90 27.02
N THR A 303 -0.83 4.48 28.04
CA THR A 303 -1.92 3.49 27.90
C THR A 303 -3.24 4.12 28.33
N LEU A 304 -4.27 3.97 27.51
CA LEU A 304 -5.59 4.60 27.67
C LEU A 304 -6.70 3.55 27.49
N ALA A 305 -7.88 3.85 28.04
CA ALA A 305 -9.11 3.18 27.64
C ALA A 305 -9.47 3.56 26.18
N PRO A 306 -10.10 2.67 25.40
CA PRO A 306 -10.45 2.95 24.00
C PRO A 306 -11.28 4.24 23.84
N GLU A 307 -12.18 4.52 24.76
CA GLU A 307 -13.06 5.69 24.77
C GLU A 307 -12.31 7.01 24.97
N ALA A 308 -11.15 6.95 25.60
CA ALA A 308 -10.31 8.12 25.84
C ALA A 308 -9.44 8.50 24.63
N LEU A 309 -9.28 7.62 23.63
CA LEU A 309 -8.41 7.86 22.48
C LEU A 309 -8.77 9.14 21.71
N GLY A 310 -10.04 9.27 21.29
CA GLY A 310 -10.51 10.45 20.56
C GLY A 310 -10.27 11.75 21.34
N PRO A 311 -10.78 11.89 22.58
CA PRO A 311 -10.53 13.07 23.39
C PRO A 311 -9.06 13.42 23.61
N ARG A 312 -8.20 12.42 23.84
CA ARG A 312 -6.76 12.64 24.08
C ARG A 312 -6.01 13.03 22.81
N LEU A 313 -6.26 12.35 21.70
CA LEU A 313 -5.70 12.73 20.41
C LEU A 313 -6.21 14.10 19.94
N GLY A 314 -7.47 14.43 20.22
CA GLY A 314 -8.03 15.75 19.96
C GLY A 314 -7.34 16.86 20.75
N ARG A 315 -7.00 16.62 22.02
CA ARG A 315 -6.22 17.57 22.84
C ARG A 315 -4.79 17.76 22.26
N LEU A 316 -4.14 16.70 21.85
CA LEU A 316 -2.84 16.78 21.16
C LEU A 316 -2.96 17.57 19.83
N ALA A 317 -4.02 17.32 19.06
CA ALA A 317 -4.30 18.03 17.81
C ALA A 317 -4.51 19.54 18.04
N GLN A 318 -5.27 19.92 19.08
CA GLN A 318 -5.47 21.31 19.46
C GLN A 318 -4.16 21.99 19.88
N THR A 319 -3.32 21.30 20.67
CA THR A 319 -2.01 21.82 21.07
C THR A 319 -1.10 21.99 19.86
N CYS A 320 -1.05 21.00 18.98
CA CYS A 320 -0.31 21.08 17.74
C CYS A 320 -0.74 22.27 16.88
N ASN A 321 -2.05 22.47 16.72
CA ASN A 321 -2.57 23.60 15.94
C ASN A 321 -2.26 24.96 16.56
N ARG A 322 -2.36 25.09 17.88
CA ARG A 322 -2.05 26.33 18.61
C ARG A 322 -0.57 26.71 18.54
N GLU A 323 0.33 25.72 18.57
CA GLU A 323 1.76 25.94 18.63
C GLU A 323 2.46 25.81 17.26
N ARG A 324 1.71 25.62 16.20
CA ARG A 324 2.21 25.49 14.84
C ARG A 324 2.78 26.80 14.34
N LEU A 325 4.01 26.77 13.84
CA LEU A 325 4.64 27.90 13.17
C LEU A 325 4.19 27.99 11.69
N PRO A 326 4.28 29.18 11.06
CA PRO A 326 3.96 29.31 9.64
C PRO A 326 4.75 28.35 8.77
N GLY A 327 4.04 27.55 7.93
CA GLY A 327 4.65 26.55 7.05
C GLY A 327 5.05 25.24 7.74
N GLU A 328 4.85 25.09 9.05
CA GLU A 328 5.20 23.87 9.79
C GLU A 328 4.12 22.81 9.64
N GLY A 329 4.47 21.58 9.25
CA GLY A 329 3.57 20.43 9.27
C GLY A 329 3.45 19.82 10.67
N ALA A 330 2.39 19.05 10.92
CA ALA A 330 2.13 18.40 12.21
C ALA A 330 3.30 17.53 12.68
N ALA A 331 3.95 16.82 11.77
CA ALA A 331 5.13 16.00 12.10
C ALA A 331 6.27 16.84 12.71
N ALA A 332 6.54 18.04 12.17
CA ALA A 332 7.56 18.93 12.69
C ALA A 332 7.20 19.50 14.06
N VAL A 333 5.91 19.86 14.25
CA VAL A 333 5.40 20.29 15.57
C VAL A 333 5.60 19.20 16.61
N LEU A 334 5.20 17.94 16.30
CA LEU A 334 5.36 16.82 17.23
C LEU A 334 6.84 16.57 17.57
N ALA A 335 7.73 16.61 16.57
CA ALA A 335 9.17 16.47 16.80
C ALA A 335 9.71 17.57 17.74
N ARG A 336 9.23 18.81 17.62
CA ARG A 336 9.60 19.95 18.47
C ARG A 336 9.01 19.86 19.88
N LEU A 337 7.78 19.34 20.03
CA LEU A 337 7.17 19.09 21.34
C LEU A 337 7.94 18.04 22.15
N GLY A 338 8.49 17.03 21.46
CA GLY A 338 9.19 15.92 22.08
C GLY A 338 8.28 14.90 22.78
N HIS A 339 8.80 13.69 22.98
CA HIS A 339 8.02 12.56 23.48
C HIS A 339 7.45 12.78 24.88
N GLU A 340 8.21 13.38 25.79
CA GLU A 340 7.77 13.59 27.19
C GLU A 340 6.54 14.49 27.24
N ARG A 341 6.57 15.61 26.53
CA ARG A 341 5.45 16.55 26.50
C ARG A 341 4.23 15.97 25.79
N ILE A 342 4.43 15.24 24.70
CA ILE A 342 3.35 14.53 24.00
C ILE A 342 2.70 13.52 24.95
N ALA A 343 3.50 12.73 25.69
CA ALA A 343 3.00 11.77 26.66
C ALA A 343 2.20 12.43 27.78
N ALA A 344 2.65 13.55 28.32
CA ALA A 344 1.94 14.32 29.33
C ALA A 344 0.57 14.82 28.82
N ILE A 345 0.50 15.37 27.59
CA ILE A 345 -0.74 15.82 26.97
C ILE A 345 -1.71 14.62 26.80
N LEU A 346 -1.21 13.48 26.35
CA LEU A 346 -2.00 12.26 26.14
C LEU A 346 -2.47 11.62 27.45
N SER A 347 -1.66 11.63 28.51
CA SER A 347 -2.05 11.15 29.86
C SER A 347 -3.09 12.07 30.51
N GLY A 348 -3.07 13.36 30.14
CA GLY A 348 -3.93 14.41 30.71
C GLY A 348 -3.35 15.04 31.96
N GLU A 349 -2.08 14.91 32.16
CA GLU A 349 -1.31 15.64 33.14
C GLU A 349 -1.28 17.13 32.75
N PRO A 350 -1.27 18.06 33.72
CA PRO A 350 -1.05 19.45 33.40
C PRO A 350 0.35 19.61 32.80
N ALA A 351 0.42 20.22 31.59
CA ALA A 351 1.65 20.45 30.85
C ALA A 351 2.45 21.61 31.44
#